data_0ef3f9a26ddcad034343e01fe2069494
#
_entry.id   0ef3f9a26ddcad034343e01fe2069494
#
_cell.length_a   1.000
_cell.length_b   1.000
_cell.length_c   1.000
_cell.angle_alpha   90.00
_cell.angle_beta   90.00
_cell.angle_gamma   90.00
#
_symmetry.space_group_name_H-M   'P 1'
#
loop_
_entity.id
_entity.type
_entity.pdbx_description
1 polymer ?
#
loop_
_entity_poly.entity_id
_entity_poly.type
_entity_poly.pdbx_seq_one_letter_code
_entity_poly.pdbx_strand_id
1 'polypeptide(L)'
;WETLTSTTLEYKQLLPDSAGPGAARGGLGQVFSMRNDTGSALTVFCMANRTEFEAVGFAGAGAGALRRVYRNDEVLDPKGRHVLAPGDRLIVYEAGGGGFGAPCARPREAVANDIAEGYLTEHSARERYGYVR
;
A
#
# COMPACT_ATOMS: atom_id res chain seq x y z
N TRP A 1 3.85 0.82 -21.69
CA TRP A 1 4.92 1.18 -20.75
C TRP A 1 6.15 0.30 -20.95
N GLU A 2 6.05 -1.01 -20.82
CA GLU A 2 7.15 -1.96 -20.94
C GLU A 2 7.88 -1.87 -22.29
N THR A 3 7.15 -1.70 -23.38
CA THR A 3 7.71 -1.52 -24.73
C THR A 3 8.55 -0.27 -24.92
N LEU A 4 8.36 0.75 -24.07
CA LEU A 4 9.07 2.03 -24.14
C LEU A 4 10.28 2.11 -23.20
N THR A 5 10.25 1.38 -22.09
CA THR A 5 11.24 1.54 -21.03
C THR A 5 12.09 0.29 -20.80
N SER A 6 11.76 -0.83 -21.43
CA SER A 6 12.40 -2.15 -21.19
C SER A 6 12.46 -2.49 -19.69
N THR A 7 11.40 -2.13 -18.98
CA THR A 7 11.17 -2.54 -17.59
C THR A 7 9.94 -3.42 -17.53
N THR A 8 9.96 -4.46 -16.71
CA THR A 8 8.83 -5.39 -16.56
C THR A 8 8.05 -5.05 -15.30
N LEU A 9 6.75 -4.80 -15.45
CA LEU A 9 5.81 -4.75 -14.32
C LEU A 9 5.45 -6.19 -13.94
N GLU A 10 6.07 -6.71 -12.87
CA GLU A 10 5.87 -8.10 -12.45
C GLU A 10 4.49 -8.33 -11.83
N TYR A 11 4.04 -7.40 -11.00
CA TYR A 11 2.69 -7.40 -10.42
C TYR A 11 2.27 -6.01 -9.97
N LYS A 12 0.96 -5.82 -9.87
CA LYS A 12 0.31 -4.68 -9.23
C LYS A 12 -0.99 -5.15 -8.61
N GLN A 13 -1.16 -4.95 -7.31
CA GLN A 13 -2.32 -5.41 -6.57
C GLN A 13 -2.69 -4.46 -5.43
N LEU A 14 -3.93 -4.55 -4.94
CA LEU A 14 -4.34 -3.84 -3.73
C LEU A 14 -3.60 -4.40 -2.52
N LEU A 15 -3.24 -3.52 -1.58
CA LEU A 15 -2.54 -3.89 -0.37
C LEU A 15 -3.55 -4.11 0.76
N PRO A 16 -3.75 -5.35 1.22
CA PRO A 16 -4.63 -5.63 2.36
C PRO A 16 -4.21 -4.85 3.61
N ASP A 17 -5.16 -4.54 4.46
CA ASP A 17 -4.98 -3.85 5.76
C ASP A 17 -4.38 -2.42 5.67
N SER A 18 -4.15 -1.91 4.48
CA SER A 18 -3.52 -0.59 4.29
C SER A 18 -4.49 0.58 4.47
N ALA A 19 -5.79 0.34 4.36
CA ALA A 19 -6.81 1.37 4.57
C ALA A 19 -6.97 1.74 6.04
N GLY A 20 -7.16 3.01 6.34
CA GLY A 20 -7.55 3.48 7.67
C GLY A 20 -8.92 2.92 8.06
N PRO A 21 -9.04 2.31 9.27
CA PRO A 21 -10.31 1.76 9.74
C PRO A 21 -11.31 2.86 10.06
N GLY A 22 -12.59 2.61 9.78
CA GLY A 22 -13.68 3.56 10.04
C GLY A 22 -15.03 2.93 9.73
N ALA A 23 -16.13 3.60 10.09
CA ALA A 23 -17.48 3.24 9.64
C ALA A 23 -17.51 3.21 8.10
N ALA A 24 -16.89 4.22 7.46
CA ALA A 24 -16.41 4.15 6.09
C ALA A 24 -14.89 4.00 6.12
N ARG A 25 -14.37 2.83 5.70
CA ARG A 25 -12.93 2.64 5.62
C ARG A 25 -12.30 3.53 4.56
N GLY A 26 -11.03 3.85 4.73
CA GLY A 26 -10.24 4.54 3.70
C GLY A 26 -10.05 3.71 2.44
N GLY A 27 -9.48 4.32 1.41
CA GLY A 27 -9.02 3.62 0.23
C GLY A 27 -7.82 2.72 0.55
N LEU A 28 -7.76 1.53 -0.07
CA LEU A 28 -6.59 0.67 0.02
C LEU A 28 -5.42 1.28 -0.73
N GLY A 29 -4.22 1.13 -0.19
CA GLY A 29 -2.98 1.30 -0.92
C GLY A 29 -2.82 0.20 -1.97
N GLN A 30 -1.74 0.31 -2.73
CA GLN A 30 -1.37 -0.69 -3.73
C GLN A 30 0.08 -1.13 -3.48
N VAL A 31 0.42 -2.31 -3.94
CA VAL A 31 1.82 -2.72 -4.06
C VAL A 31 2.09 -3.08 -5.50
N PHE A 32 3.23 -2.63 -6.03
CA PHE A 32 3.70 -3.06 -7.34
C PHE A 32 5.19 -3.34 -7.32
N SER A 33 5.63 -4.23 -8.19
CA SER A 33 7.03 -4.54 -8.45
C SER A 33 7.35 -4.29 -9.92
N MET A 34 8.42 -3.54 -10.14
CA MET A 34 8.96 -3.26 -11.46
C MET A 34 10.42 -3.72 -11.52
N ARG A 35 10.75 -4.59 -12.47
CA ARG A 35 12.11 -5.09 -12.69
C ARG A 35 12.82 -4.32 -13.79
N ASN A 36 14.10 -4.04 -13.58
CA ASN A 36 14.97 -3.45 -14.60
C ASN A 36 15.47 -4.52 -15.58
N ASP A 37 14.88 -4.59 -16.76
CA ASP A 37 15.27 -5.49 -17.86
C ASP A 37 15.98 -4.75 -19.00
N THR A 38 16.46 -3.52 -18.76
CA THR A 38 17.15 -2.72 -19.80
C THR A 38 18.52 -3.25 -20.20
N GLY A 39 19.10 -4.19 -19.42
CA GLY A 39 20.47 -4.67 -19.60
C GLY A 39 21.54 -3.70 -19.11
N SER A 40 21.17 -2.52 -18.61
CA SER A 40 22.06 -1.49 -18.07
C SER A 40 21.53 -0.91 -16.75
N ALA A 41 22.34 -0.10 -16.07
CA ALA A 41 21.91 0.58 -14.86
C ALA A 41 20.81 1.60 -15.17
N LEU A 42 19.69 1.53 -14.44
CA LEU A 42 18.56 2.43 -14.57
C LEU A 42 18.50 3.39 -13.38
N THR A 43 18.50 4.69 -13.65
CA THR A 43 18.29 5.70 -12.61
C THR A 43 16.79 5.92 -12.41
N VAL A 44 16.34 5.83 -11.16
CA VAL A 44 14.97 6.14 -10.74
C VAL A 44 14.98 7.27 -9.71
N PHE A 45 13.98 8.14 -9.80
CA PHE A 45 13.76 9.21 -8.82
C PHE A 45 12.48 8.93 -8.05
N CYS A 46 12.61 8.78 -6.74
CA CYS A 46 11.47 8.65 -5.84
C CYS A 46 11.12 10.03 -5.28
N MET A 47 9.88 10.46 -5.48
CA MET A 47 9.31 11.68 -4.92
C MET A 47 8.02 11.34 -4.18
N ALA A 48 8.16 10.51 -3.14
CA ALA A 48 7.04 9.94 -2.45
C ALA A 48 6.48 10.87 -1.36
N ASN A 49 5.17 10.99 -1.32
CA ASN A 49 4.42 11.56 -0.19
C ASN A 49 3.94 10.44 0.73
N ARG A 50 3.46 10.80 1.92
CA ARG A 50 2.93 9.85 2.92
C ARG A 50 3.97 8.82 3.40
N THR A 51 5.20 9.25 3.56
CA THR A 51 6.32 8.41 4.03
C THR A 51 6.60 8.57 5.52
N GLU A 52 6.22 9.72 6.09
CA GLU A 52 6.39 10.08 7.51
C GLU A 52 5.05 10.39 8.18
N PHE A 53 4.14 11.00 7.44
CA PHE A 53 2.82 11.41 7.93
C PHE A 53 1.73 10.60 7.21
N GLU A 54 0.97 9.87 7.98
CA GLU A 54 -0.14 9.05 7.51
C GLU A 54 -1.29 9.89 6.98
N ALA A 55 -2.15 9.29 6.15
CA ALA A 55 -3.46 9.85 5.84
C ALA A 55 -4.35 9.70 7.07
N VAL A 56 -4.50 10.77 7.84
CA VAL A 56 -5.24 10.77 9.11
C VAL A 56 -6.72 10.44 8.85
N GLY A 57 -7.30 9.60 9.72
CA GLY A 57 -8.74 9.37 9.74
C GLY A 57 -9.49 10.55 10.37
N PHE A 58 -10.79 10.63 10.12
CA PHE A 58 -11.66 11.68 10.64
C PHE A 58 -12.84 11.11 11.42
N ALA A 59 -13.38 11.86 12.38
CA ALA A 59 -14.53 11.49 13.21
C ALA A 59 -14.36 10.14 13.95
N GLY A 60 -13.19 9.90 14.54
CA GLY A 60 -12.91 8.68 15.31
C GLY A 60 -12.39 7.51 14.49
N ALA A 61 -12.11 7.71 13.20
CA ALA A 61 -11.50 6.72 12.35
C ALA A 61 -9.97 6.67 12.50
N GLY A 62 -9.36 5.57 12.05
CA GLY A 62 -7.91 5.40 12.03
C GLY A 62 -7.25 5.90 10.75
N ALA A 63 -5.93 6.04 10.82
CA ALA A 63 -5.08 6.44 9.70
C ALA A 63 -4.83 5.29 8.73
N GLY A 64 -4.52 5.63 7.48
CA GLY A 64 -4.04 4.69 6.48
C GLY A 64 -2.57 4.35 6.62
N ALA A 65 -2.11 3.28 6.00
CA ALA A 65 -0.72 2.86 6.02
C ALA A 65 0.20 3.85 5.31
N LEU A 66 1.45 3.94 5.77
CA LEU A 66 2.48 4.75 5.14
C LEU A 66 2.98 4.12 3.82
N ARG A 67 3.47 4.97 2.93
CA ARG A 67 4.17 4.55 1.73
C ARG A 67 5.59 4.10 2.05
N ARG A 68 6.05 3.03 1.37
CA ARG A 68 7.42 2.49 1.49
C ARG A 68 7.95 2.10 0.13
N VAL A 69 9.27 2.22 -0.04
CA VAL A 69 9.97 1.89 -1.28
C VAL A 69 11.14 0.96 -0.98
N TYR A 70 11.31 -0.05 -1.81
CA TYR A 70 12.38 -1.04 -1.68
C TYR A 70 13.08 -1.25 -3.01
N ARG A 71 14.38 -1.55 -2.93
CA ARG A 71 15.14 -2.17 -4.01
C ARG A 71 15.43 -3.61 -3.59
N ASN A 72 14.84 -4.57 -4.26
CA ASN A 72 14.83 -5.97 -3.81
C ASN A 72 14.32 -6.04 -2.35
N ASP A 73 15.18 -6.40 -1.39
CA ASP A 73 14.86 -6.47 0.04
C ASP A 73 15.38 -5.26 0.85
N GLU A 74 16.05 -4.31 0.20
CA GLU A 74 16.63 -3.12 0.84
C GLU A 74 15.63 -1.97 0.85
N VAL A 75 15.40 -1.38 2.03
CA VAL A 75 14.59 -0.17 2.17
C VAL A 75 15.31 1.01 1.53
N LEU A 76 14.66 1.70 0.62
CA LEU A 76 15.18 2.91 -0.01
C LEU A 76 14.63 4.18 0.65
N ASP A 77 15.41 5.26 0.55
CA ASP A 77 14.89 6.60 0.82
C ASP A 77 13.72 6.88 -0.16
N PRO A 78 12.51 7.12 0.35
CA PRO A 78 11.36 7.38 -0.50
C PRO A 78 11.41 8.73 -1.22
N LYS A 79 12.40 9.57 -0.91
CA LYS A 79 12.65 10.87 -1.52
C LYS A 79 14.11 10.93 -1.96
N GLY A 80 14.41 10.48 -3.18
CA GLY A 80 15.80 10.48 -3.61
C GLY A 80 16.02 9.86 -4.97
N ARG A 81 17.29 9.88 -5.36
CA ARG A 81 17.78 9.25 -6.58
C ARG A 81 18.37 7.89 -6.23
N HIS A 82 17.94 6.87 -6.95
CA HIS A 82 18.46 5.51 -6.80
C HIS A 82 18.90 4.95 -8.14
N VAL A 83 19.80 3.98 -8.10
CA VAL A 83 20.25 3.26 -9.29
C VAL A 83 19.86 1.80 -9.12
N LEU A 84 19.13 1.27 -10.10
CA LEU A 84 18.79 -0.13 -10.20
C LEU A 84 19.74 -0.80 -11.17
N ALA A 85 20.49 -1.80 -10.73
CA ALA A 85 21.28 -2.66 -11.61
C ALA A 85 20.34 -3.52 -12.51
N PRO A 86 20.85 -4.08 -13.61
CA PRO A 86 20.09 -5.05 -14.39
C PRO A 86 19.56 -6.19 -13.51
N GLY A 87 18.28 -6.48 -13.60
CA GLY A 87 17.58 -7.49 -12.81
C GLY A 87 17.08 -7.02 -11.44
N ASP A 88 17.49 -5.83 -10.96
CA ASP A 88 16.94 -5.27 -9.72
C ASP A 88 15.45 -4.97 -9.84
N ARG A 89 14.77 -5.09 -8.71
CA ARG A 89 13.34 -4.77 -8.53
C ARG A 89 13.16 -3.50 -7.73
N LEU A 90 12.31 -2.61 -8.23
CA LEU A 90 11.74 -1.52 -7.44
C LEU A 90 10.36 -1.96 -6.95
N ILE A 91 10.21 -2.12 -5.64
CA ILE A 91 8.95 -2.51 -5.02
C ILE A 91 8.40 -1.31 -4.27
N VAL A 92 7.19 -0.91 -4.60
CA VAL A 92 6.55 0.26 -3.99
C VAL A 92 5.25 -0.17 -3.32
N TYR A 93 5.17 0.09 -2.01
CA TYR A 93 3.95 -0.01 -1.22
C TYR A 93 3.36 1.40 -1.14
N GLU A 94 2.25 1.61 -1.82
CA GLU A 94 1.54 2.89 -1.81
C GLU A 94 0.74 3.06 -0.51
N ALA A 95 0.66 4.30 -0.05
CA ALA A 95 -0.08 4.64 1.15
C ALA A 95 -1.58 4.33 1.03
N GLY A 96 -2.18 3.93 2.14
CA GLY A 96 -3.64 3.86 2.27
C GLY A 96 -4.25 5.23 2.62
N GLY A 97 -5.55 5.39 2.36
CA GLY A 97 -6.34 6.54 2.79
C GLY A 97 -6.80 6.43 4.24
N GLY A 98 -7.03 7.56 4.92
CA GLY A 98 -7.66 7.60 6.24
C GLY A 98 -9.14 7.20 6.18
N GLY A 99 -9.65 6.62 7.26
CA GLY A 99 -11.06 6.26 7.40
C GLY A 99 -11.93 7.45 7.85
N PHE A 100 -13.26 7.22 7.90
CA PHE A 100 -14.23 8.16 8.43
C PHE A 100 -15.18 7.46 9.41
N GLY A 101 -15.43 8.08 10.56
CA GLY A 101 -16.32 7.57 11.60
C GLY A 101 -15.73 6.40 12.39
N ALA A 102 -16.31 6.09 13.55
CA ALA A 102 -15.81 5.03 14.42
C ALA A 102 -15.80 3.66 13.74
N PRO A 103 -14.70 2.89 13.80
CA PRO A 103 -14.62 1.57 13.16
C PRO A 103 -15.68 0.58 13.64
N CYS A 104 -16.06 0.63 14.92
CA CYS A 104 -17.10 -0.22 15.50
C CYS A 104 -18.51 0.03 14.90
N ALA A 105 -18.70 1.19 14.26
CA ALA A 105 -19.96 1.51 13.57
C ALA A 105 -20.03 0.96 12.13
N ARG A 106 -18.96 0.31 11.63
CA ARG A 106 -18.98 -0.33 10.31
C ARG A 106 -19.91 -1.54 10.33
N PRO A 107 -20.84 -1.67 9.36
CA PRO A 107 -21.73 -2.83 9.28
C PRO A 107 -20.92 -4.14 9.22
N ARG A 108 -21.32 -5.14 10.02
CA ARG A 108 -20.65 -6.46 10.05
C ARG A 108 -20.54 -7.10 8.68
N GLU A 109 -21.58 -6.96 7.86
CA GLU A 109 -21.60 -7.46 6.49
C GLU A 109 -20.51 -6.82 5.62
N ALA A 110 -20.29 -5.50 5.76
CA ALA A 110 -19.22 -4.79 5.04
C ALA A 110 -17.82 -5.25 5.48
N VAL A 111 -17.63 -5.56 6.77
CA VAL A 111 -16.38 -6.14 7.27
C VAL A 111 -16.20 -7.57 6.73
N ALA A 112 -17.24 -8.38 6.74
CA ALA A 112 -17.20 -9.74 6.20
C ALA A 112 -16.88 -9.76 4.70
N ASN A 113 -17.46 -8.83 3.94
CA ASN A 113 -17.17 -8.66 2.51
C ASN A 113 -15.72 -8.23 2.28
N ASP A 114 -15.20 -7.28 3.06
CA ASP A 114 -13.78 -6.87 2.97
C ASP A 114 -12.82 -8.06 3.23
N ILE A 115 -13.18 -8.97 4.14
CA ILE A 115 -12.40 -10.19 4.40
C ILE A 115 -12.50 -11.16 3.20
N ALA A 116 -13.71 -11.38 2.69
CA ALA A 116 -13.94 -12.28 1.56
C ALA A 116 -13.21 -11.83 0.29
N GLU A 117 -13.16 -10.52 0.05
CA GLU A 117 -12.44 -9.91 -1.07
C GLU A 117 -10.91 -9.79 -0.85
N GLY A 118 -10.42 -10.16 0.34
CA GLY A 118 -8.99 -10.08 0.67
C GLY A 118 -8.49 -8.65 0.92
N TYR A 119 -9.37 -7.70 1.16
CA TYR A 119 -9.02 -6.30 1.49
C TYR A 119 -8.64 -6.12 2.96
N LEU A 120 -9.11 -7.02 3.81
CA LEU A 120 -8.91 -7.01 5.25
C LEU A 120 -8.59 -8.42 5.73
N THR A 121 -7.55 -8.58 6.55
CA THR A 121 -7.28 -9.86 7.21
C THR A 121 -8.23 -10.09 8.38
N GLU A 122 -8.50 -11.35 8.73
CA GLU A 122 -9.30 -11.69 9.92
C GLU A 122 -8.69 -11.11 11.20
N HIS A 123 -7.37 -11.08 11.28
CA HIS A 123 -6.64 -10.49 12.41
C HIS A 123 -6.97 -8.99 12.54
N SER A 124 -6.77 -8.23 11.47
CA SER A 124 -7.08 -6.80 11.45
C SER A 124 -8.57 -6.52 11.66
N ALA A 125 -9.46 -7.38 11.16
CA ALA A 125 -10.89 -7.26 11.41
C ALA A 125 -11.24 -7.36 12.90
N ARG A 126 -10.61 -8.30 13.62
CA ARG A 126 -10.80 -8.45 15.07
C ARG A 126 -10.26 -7.25 15.83
N GLU A 127 -9.02 -6.85 15.53
CA GLU A 127 -8.35 -5.77 16.29
C GLU A 127 -8.94 -4.39 16.01
N ARG A 128 -9.24 -4.08 14.74
CA ARG A 128 -9.61 -2.72 14.34
C ARG A 128 -11.11 -2.47 14.34
N TYR A 129 -11.92 -3.51 14.13
CA TYR A 129 -13.38 -3.41 14.02
C TYR A 129 -14.14 -4.18 15.11
N GLY A 130 -13.43 -4.93 15.97
CA GLY A 130 -14.07 -5.82 16.96
C GLY A 130 -14.87 -6.94 16.29
N TYR A 131 -14.51 -7.34 15.07
CA TYR A 131 -15.24 -8.36 14.33
C TYR A 131 -14.95 -9.75 14.89
N VAL A 132 -15.99 -10.45 15.30
CA VAL A 132 -15.96 -11.87 15.68
C VAL A 132 -16.87 -12.61 14.70
N ARG A 133 -16.36 -13.69 14.13
CA ARG A 133 -17.08 -14.51 13.13
C ARG A 133 -18.24 -15.26 13.74
#